data_2d91aa39f638ae022e3c120d71424717
#
_entry.id   2d91aa39f638ae022e3c120d71424717
#
_cell.length_a   1.000
_cell.length_b   1.000
_cell.length_c   1.000
_cell.angle_alpha   90.00
_cell.angle_beta   90.00
_cell.angle_gamma   90.00
#
_symmetry.space_group_name_H-M   'P 1'
#
loop_
_entity.id
_entity.type
_entity.pdbx_description
1 polymer ?
#
loop_
_entity_poly.entity_id
_entity_poly.type
_entity_poly.pdbx_seq_one_letter_code
_entity_poly.pdbx_strand_id
1 'polypeptide(L)'
;RGLGDVYKRQMAGFEHNPRTMYAGADLPFYALKNYHGVGVQFMNDQIGLFTHQKLALQYAFKKRLFKGMLSAGIQAGFLSESFDGSKVDLEESNDPAFSTSQIDGNGLDLGFGLYYSHGAWYVGISGQHLNAPKIEMGETNEMQIDATYYLTGGYNIKLRNPFLSIKPSTLVRYDGVTWRGDVSCRMVYTHEKKMMYGGVSYSPTNSVTFLVGGMFHGVVLGYSYEMYTSAISPGNGSHELFVGYQTDINLV
;
A
#
# COMPACT_ATOMS: atom_id res chain seq x y z
N ARG A 1 12.36 -12.48 9.58
CA ARG A 1 11.20 -12.66 8.68
C ARG A 1 11.47 -11.84 7.45
N GLY A 2 11.71 -12.49 6.31
CA GLY A 2 11.74 -11.86 4.99
C GLY A 2 10.38 -12.08 4.36
N LEU A 3 9.74 -11.01 3.88
CA LEU A 3 8.49 -11.04 3.15
C LEU A 3 8.76 -10.53 1.73
N GLY A 4 8.45 -11.36 0.74
CA GLY A 4 8.30 -10.89 -0.63
C GLY A 4 6.81 -10.78 -0.90
N ASP A 5 6.32 -9.59 -1.17
CA ASP A 5 4.91 -9.34 -1.42
C ASP A 5 4.72 -8.89 -2.87
N VAL A 6 3.79 -9.51 -3.58
CA VAL A 6 3.37 -9.09 -4.92
C VAL A 6 1.88 -8.81 -4.89
N TYR A 7 1.51 -7.55 -5.10
CA TYR A 7 0.12 -7.13 -5.25
C TYR A 7 -0.20 -6.87 -6.71
N LYS A 8 -1.38 -7.30 -7.14
CA LYS A 8 -1.94 -6.90 -8.42
C LYS A 8 -3.37 -6.42 -8.18
N ARG A 9 -3.61 -5.12 -8.40
CA ARG A 9 -4.94 -4.53 -8.40
C ARG A 9 -5.43 -4.40 -9.84
N GLN A 10 -6.65 -4.82 -10.11
CA GLN A 10 -7.22 -4.79 -11.46
C GLN A 10 -8.70 -4.48 -11.38
N MET A 11 -9.15 -3.43 -12.06
CA MET A 11 -10.57 -3.15 -12.31
C MET A 11 -11.05 -3.98 -13.50
N ALA A 12 -12.11 -4.78 -13.32
CA ALA A 12 -12.66 -5.60 -14.38
C ALA A 12 -13.73 -4.82 -15.18
N GLY A 13 -13.71 -4.91 -16.50
CA GLY A 13 -14.80 -4.46 -17.36
C GLY A 13 -14.58 -3.19 -18.20
N PHE A 14 -13.35 -2.64 -18.24
CA PHE A 14 -12.99 -1.50 -19.08
C PHE A 14 -11.83 -1.81 -20.02
N GLU A 15 -11.84 -1.23 -21.22
CA GLU A 15 -10.63 -1.10 -22.03
C GLU A 15 -9.70 -0.13 -21.30
N HIS A 16 -8.41 -0.45 -21.18
CA HIS A 16 -7.38 0.28 -20.42
C HIS A 16 -7.65 0.35 -18.90
N ASN A 17 -8.00 -0.78 -18.32
CA ASN A 17 -8.23 -0.92 -16.87
C ASN A 17 -7.04 -0.42 -16.04
N PRO A 18 -7.27 0.36 -14.97
CA PRO A 18 -6.25 0.66 -13.99
C PRO A 18 -5.62 -0.62 -13.46
N ARG A 19 -4.30 -0.72 -13.53
CA ARG A 19 -3.53 -1.88 -13.10
C ARG A 19 -2.40 -1.44 -12.21
N THR A 20 -2.46 -1.85 -10.95
CA THR A 20 -1.38 -1.64 -9.99
C THR A 20 -0.67 -2.96 -9.74
N MET A 21 0.65 -2.97 -9.87
CA MET A 21 1.52 -4.06 -9.47
C MET A 21 2.45 -3.58 -8.37
N TYR A 22 2.57 -4.36 -7.33
CA TYR A 22 3.36 -4.06 -6.17
C TYR A 22 4.27 -5.23 -5.85
N ALA A 23 5.55 -4.97 -5.61
CA ALA A 23 6.51 -5.98 -5.18
C ALA A 23 7.39 -5.41 -4.06
N GLY A 24 7.68 -6.22 -3.06
CA GLY A 24 8.54 -5.79 -1.97
C GLY A 24 9.23 -6.94 -1.27
N ALA A 25 10.33 -6.62 -0.60
CA ALA A 25 11.06 -7.53 0.26
C ALA A 25 11.57 -6.78 1.48
N ASP A 26 11.50 -7.40 2.63
CA ASP A 26 12.05 -6.86 3.86
C ASP A 26 12.86 -7.88 4.65
N LEU A 27 13.85 -7.40 5.37
CA LEU A 27 14.74 -8.19 6.19
C LEU A 27 14.84 -7.57 7.58
N PRO A 28 14.33 -8.22 8.63
CA PRO A 28 14.59 -7.83 10.01
C PRO A 28 15.95 -8.38 10.48
N PHE A 29 16.67 -7.57 11.24
CA PHE A 29 17.92 -8.00 11.88
C PHE A 29 18.05 -7.39 13.27
N TYR A 30 18.95 -7.97 14.08
CA TYR A 30 19.25 -7.48 15.41
C TYR A 30 20.68 -6.93 15.45
N ALA A 31 20.81 -5.66 15.77
CA ALA A 31 22.12 -4.99 15.91
C ALA A 31 22.04 -3.93 16.99
N LEU A 32 23.19 -3.60 17.60
CA LEU A 32 23.30 -2.55 18.62
C LEU A 32 22.27 -2.67 19.76
N LYS A 33 21.97 -3.90 20.17
CA LYS A 33 20.96 -4.24 21.20
C LYS A 33 19.51 -3.81 20.87
N ASN A 34 19.21 -3.56 19.61
CA ASN A 34 17.88 -3.19 19.13
C ASN A 34 17.51 -3.98 17.87
N TYR A 35 16.22 -3.97 17.52
CA TYR A 35 15.73 -4.57 16.29
C TYR A 35 15.71 -3.52 15.19
N HIS A 36 16.15 -3.93 14.02
CA HIS A 36 16.19 -3.12 12.82
C HIS A 36 15.46 -3.86 11.69
N GLY A 37 15.09 -3.14 10.66
CA GLY A 37 14.57 -3.71 9.43
C GLY A 37 14.99 -2.86 8.25
N VAL A 38 15.32 -3.51 7.16
CA VAL A 38 15.52 -2.87 5.86
C VAL A 38 14.54 -3.47 4.88
N GLY A 39 14.12 -2.69 3.92
CA GLY A 39 13.19 -3.15 2.90
C GLY A 39 13.38 -2.43 1.59
N VAL A 40 12.95 -3.06 0.54
CA VAL A 40 12.84 -2.50 -0.80
C VAL A 40 11.43 -2.73 -1.32
N GLN A 41 10.91 -1.75 -2.03
CA GLN A 41 9.57 -1.75 -2.54
C GLN A 41 9.57 -1.21 -3.96
N PHE A 42 8.86 -1.89 -4.84
CA PHE A 42 8.59 -1.45 -6.19
C PHE A 42 7.08 -1.38 -6.42
N MET A 43 6.62 -0.32 -7.02
CA MET A 43 5.23 -0.13 -7.45
C MET A 43 5.22 0.29 -8.91
N ASN A 44 4.31 -0.28 -9.68
CA ASN A 44 3.99 0.14 -11.03
C ASN A 44 2.47 0.27 -11.13
N ASP A 45 2.01 1.48 -11.33
CA ASP A 45 0.59 1.81 -11.45
C ASP A 45 0.33 2.38 -12.84
N GLN A 46 -0.60 1.78 -13.55
CA GLN A 46 -0.98 2.17 -14.89
C GLN A 46 -2.44 2.57 -14.90
N ILE A 47 -2.72 3.82 -15.22
CA ILE A 47 -4.06 4.40 -15.25
C ILE A 47 -4.25 5.10 -16.60
N GLY A 48 -4.96 4.43 -17.52
CA GLY A 48 -5.12 4.93 -18.88
C GLY A 48 -3.79 5.08 -19.60
N LEU A 49 -3.42 6.31 -19.94
CA LEU A 49 -2.18 6.66 -20.63
C LEU A 49 -1.03 7.02 -19.69
N PHE A 50 -1.31 7.10 -18.38
CA PHE A 50 -0.31 7.39 -17.36
C PHE A 50 0.27 6.11 -16.78
N THR A 51 1.59 6.09 -16.61
CA THR A 51 2.31 5.06 -15.89
C THR A 51 3.10 5.71 -14.76
N HIS A 52 2.79 5.33 -13.53
CA HIS A 52 3.43 5.77 -12.32
C HIS A 52 4.28 4.65 -11.74
N GLN A 53 5.59 4.84 -11.63
CA GLN A 53 6.51 3.87 -11.06
C GLN A 53 7.20 4.44 -9.83
N LYS A 54 7.36 3.61 -8.81
CA LYS A 54 8.07 3.96 -7.59
C LYS A 54 9.00 2.84 -7.18
N LEU A 55 10.26 3.17 -6.98
CA LEU A 55 11.23 2.31 -6.30
C LEU A 55 11.60 2.97 -4.98
N ALA A 56 11.45 2.27 -3.86
CA ALA A 56 11.72 2.83 -2.55
C ALA A 56 12.57 1.90 -1.69
N LEU A 57 13.50 2.48 -0.96
CA LEU A 57 14.26 1.85 0.11
C LEU A 57 13.70 2.28 1.45
N GLN A 58 13.62 1.34 2.37
CA GLN A 58 13.02 1.54 3.69
C GLN A 58 13.99 1.09 4.77
N TYR A 59 14.01 1.84 5.86
CA TYR A 59 14.71 1.47 7.07
C TYR A 59 13.80 1.67 8.27
N ALA A 60 13.79 0.72 9.19
CA ALA A 60 13.02 0.78 10.41
C ALA A 60 13.90 0.44 11.63
N PHE A 61 13.70 1.21 12.67
CA PHE A 61 14.28 1.00 13.99
C PHE A 61 13.19 0.66 14.98
N LYS A 62 13.40 -0.39 15.82
CA LYS A 62 12.42 -0.85 16.80
C LYS A 62 13.07 -0.94 18.17
N LYS A 63 12.41 -0.34 19.15
CA LYS A 63 12.85 -0.33 20.54
C LYS A 63 11.71 -0.61 21.51
N ARG A 64 11.96 -1.37 22.54
CA ARG A 64 11.01 -1.50 23.66
C ARG A 64 10.93 -0.20 24.44
N LEU A 65 9.71 0.33 24.57
CA LEU A 65 9.43 1.54 25.31
C LEU A 65 8.06 1.41 25.99
N PHE A 66 7.94 1.82 27.27
CA PHE A 66 6.67 1.82 28.02
C PHE A 66 5.90 0.49 27.97
N LYS A 67 6.61 -0.64 28.15
CA LYS A 67 6.07 -2.02 28.05
C LYS A 67 5.53 -2.40 26.66
N GLY A 68 5.63 -1.54 25.66
CA GLY A 68 5.29 -1.79 24.28
C GLY A 68 6.50 -1.78 23.35
N MET A 69 6.26 -1.84 22.07
CA MET A 69 7.24 -1.76 21.01
C MET A 69 7.01 -0.50 20.17
N LEU A 70 7.93 0.44 20.24
CA LEU A 70 7.97 1.60 19.34
C LEU A 70 8.81 1.24 18.12
N SER A 71 8.26 1.53 16.94
CA SER A 71 8.98 1.42 15.67
C SER A 71 8.96 2.78 14.97
N ALA A 72 10.11 3.23 14.53
CA ALA A 72 10.27 4.42 13.69
C ALA A 72 10.86 3.98 12.36
N GLY A 73 10.30 4.47 11.26
CA GLY A 73 10.74 4.12 9.92
C GLY A 73 10.89 5.35 9.04
N ILE A 74 11.83 5.27 8.11
CA ILE A 74 12.03 6.25 7.04
C ILE A 74 12.04 5.52 5.70
N GLN A 75 11.63 6.22 4.67
CA GLN A 75 11.61 5.74 3.30
C GLN A 75 12.20 6.82 2.40
N ALA A 76 13.05 6.39 1.48
CA ALA A 76 13.52 7.20 0.36
C ALA A 76 13.17 6.46 -0.93
N GLY A 77 12.46 7.13 -1.82
CA GLY A 77 11.98 6.55 -3.06
C GLY A 77 12.36 7.41 -4.26
N PHE A 78 12.34 6.77 -5.40
CA PHE A 78 12.47 7.40 -6.70
C PHE A 78 11.16 7.17 -7.46
N LEU A 79 10.54 8.27 -7.89
CA LEU A 79 9.31 8.28 -8.66
C LEU A 79 9.65 8.50 -10.12
N SER A 80 8.96 7.79 -11.01
CA SER A 80 8.99 7.99 -12.44
C SER A 80 7.57 8.04 -12.96
N GLU A 81 7.22 9.13 -13.59
CA GLU A 81 5.94 9.36 -14.24
C GLU A 81 6.14 9.31 -15.76
N SER A 82 5.27 8.61 -16.45
CA SER A 82 5.28 8.53 -17.90
C SER A 82 3.90 8.73 -18.46
N PHE A 83 3.79 9.55 -19.47
CA PHE A 83 2.56 9.77 -20.24
C PHE A 83 2.78 9.34 -21.69
N ASP A 84 1.98 8.41 -22.17
CA ASP A 84 2.02 7.90 -23.57
C ASP A 84 1.04 8.65 -24.44
N GLY A 85 1.47 9.80 -24.98
CA GLY A 85 0.66 10.62 -25.89
C GLY A 85 0.44 10.01 -27.27
N SER A 86 1.20 8.96 -27.65
CA SER A 86 1.08 8.32 -28.96
C SER A 86 -0.25 7.56 -29.17
N LYS A 87 -0.96 7.30 -28.07
CA LYS A 87 -2.26 6.60 -28.06
C LYS A 87 -3.45 7.54 -27.91
N VAL A 88 -3.22 8.85 -27.92
CA VAL A 88 -4.30 9.85 -27.90
C VAL A 88 -4.88 9.94 -29.29
N ASP A 89 -6.16 9.62 -29.46
CA ASP A 89 -6.89 9.84 -30.71
C ASP A 89 -7.30 11.31 -30.75
N LEU A 90 -6.52 12.13 -31.45
CA LEU A 90 -6.78 13.55 -31.60
C LEU A 90 -7.66 13.75 -32.85
N GLU A 91 -8.84 14.35 -32.68
CA GLU A 91 -9.66 14.83 -33.82
C GLU A 91 -8.91 15.87 -34.68
N GLU A 92 -7.97 16.62 -34.04
CA GLU A 92 -7.05 17.53 -34.76
C GLU A 92 -5.59 17.11 -34.47
N SER A 93 -4.91 16.59 -35.48
CA SER A 93 -3.56 16.03 -35.37
C SER A 93 -2.44 17.03 -35.05
N ASN A 94 -2.76 18.33 -34.84
CA ASN A 94 -1.78 19.41 -34.63
C ASN A 94 -2.13 20.30 -33.42
N ASP A 95 -2.82 19.80 -32.40
CA ASP A 95 -3.07 20.58 -31.18
C ASP A 95 -1.78 20.65 -30.34
N PRO A 96 -1.15 21.87 -30.23
CA PRO A 96 0.08 22.02 -29.47
C PRO A 96 -0.09 21.81 -27.95
N ALA A 97 -1.31 21.71 -27.45
CA ALA A 97 -1.59 21.45 -26.06
C ALA A 97 -1.40 19.96 -25.67
N PHE A 98 -1.36 19.06 -26.67
CA PHE A 98 -1.17 17.63 -26.44
C PHE A 98 0.12 17.15 -27.11
N SER A 99 1.01 16.61 -26.31
CA SER A 99 2.18 15.92 -26.84
C SER A 99 1.79 14.57 -27.45
N THR A 100 2.09 14.36 -28.71
CA THR A 100 1.95 13.05 -29.39
C THR A 100 3.15 12.12 -29.11
N SER A 101 4.09 12.56 -28.29
CA SER A 101 5.26 11.79 -27.85
C SER A 101 5.11 11.30 -26.41
N GLN A 102 5.89 10.30 -26.06
CA GLN A 102 6.04 9.88 -24.68
C GLN A 102 6.78 10.98 -23.90
N ILE A 103 6.23 11.36 -22.76
CA ILE A 103 6.84 12.32 -21.83
C ILE A 103 7.12 11.61 -20.53
N ASP A 104 8.34 11.69 -20.04
CA ASP A 104 8.80 11.10 -18.81
C ASP A 104 9.28 12.18 -17.84
N GLY A 105 9.00 11.99 -16.56
CA GLY A 105 9.47 12.84 -15.47
C GLY A 105 9.86 12.02 -14.25
N ASN A 106 10.80 12.53 -13.48
CA ASN A 106 11.34 11.83 -12.32
C ASN A 106 11.41 12.72 -11.08
N GLY A 107 11.26 12.12 -9.90
CA GLY A 107 11.32 12.83 -8.63
C GLY A 107 11.80 11.96 -7.48
N LEU A 108 12.43 12.60 -6.49
CA LEU A 108 12.75 11.96 -5.20
C LEU A 108 11.52 12.01 -4.30
N ASP A 109 11.25 10.92 -3.60
CA ASP A 109 10.13 10.79 -2.67
C ASP A 109 10.61 10.41 -1.28
N LEU A 110 10.14 11.11 -0.27
CA LEU A 110 10.49 10.86 1.12
C LEU A 110 9.24 10.51 1.94
N GLY A 111 9.40 9.52 2.81
CA GLY A 111 8.35 9.08 3.72
C GLY A 111 8.89 8.81 5.12
N PHE A 112 7.99 8.89 6.08
CA PHE A 112 8.27 8.66 7.48
C PHE A 112 7.11 7.93 8.15
N GLY A 113 7.39 7.12 9.17
CA GLY A 113 6.36 6.45 9.95
C GLY A 113 6.78 6.18 11.38
N LEU A 114 5.81 6.28 12.29
CA LEU A 114 5.89 5.84 13.67
C LEU A 114 4.79 4.82 13.94
N TYR A 115 5.14 3.76 14.63
CA TYR A 115 4.19 2.71 14.99
C TYR A 115 4.48 2.25 16.41
N TYR A 116 3.43 2.23 17.23
CA TYR A 116 3.52 1.75 18.60
C TYR A 116 2.52 0.62 18.83
N SER A 117 3.00 -0.49 19.40
CA SER A 117 2.14 -1.62 19.78
C SER A 117 2.34 -1.97 21.25
N HIS A 118 1.24 -2.20 21.94
CA HIS A 118 1.23 -2.60 23.34
C HIS A 118 0.13 -3.64 23.60
N GLY A 119 0.54 -4.85 23.97
CA GLY A 119 -0.42 -5.93 24.24
C GLY A 119 -1.29 -6.25 23.01
N ALA A 120 -2.56 -5.94 23.12
CA ALA A 120 -3.54 -6.25 22.07
C ALA A 120 -3.82 -5.09 21.09
N TRP A 121 -3.36 -3.87 21.35
CA TRP A 121 -3.64 -2.72 20.52
C TRP A 121 -2.39 -2.12 19.88
N TYR A 122 -2.60 -1.41 18.81
CA TYR A 122 -1.57 -0.63 18.14
C TYR A 122 -2.12 0.69 17.60
N VAL A 123 -1.21 1.63 17.42
CA VAL A 123 -1.47 2.89 16.72
C VAL A 123 -0.24 3.22 15.85
N GLY A 124 -0.48 3.80 14.69
CA GLY A 124 0.57 4.24 13.79
C GLY A 124 0.22 5.54 13.09
N ILE A 125 1.23 6.35 12.85
CA ILE A 125 1.15 7.54 11.99
C ILE A 125 2.22 7.42 10.92
N SER A 126 1.92 7.86 9.72
CA SER A 126 2.90 7.93 8.65
C SER A 126 2.59 9.07 7.68
N GLY A 127 3.63 9.53 6.98
CA GLY A 127 3.52 10.47 5.90
C GLY A 127 4.29 9.96 4.69
N GLN A 128 3.73 10.16 3.52
CA GLN A 128 4.36 9.91 2.23
C GLN A 128 4.42 11.21 1.44
N HIS A 129 5.30 11.27 0.46
CA HIS A 129 5.51 12.47 -0.38
C HIS A 129 5.80 13.73 0.45
N LEU A 130 6.56 13.59 1.55
CA LEU A 130 6.79 14.69 2.52
C LEU A 130 7.56 15.88 1.94
N ASN A 131 8.33 15.65 0.90
CA ASN A 131 9.04 16.67 0.15
C ASN A 131 8.20 17.27 -0.99
N ALA A 132 6.90 16.89 -1.11
CA ALA A 132 5.98 17.30 -2.17
C ALA A 132 6.67 17.36 -3.54
N PRO A 133 7.15 16.19 -4.07
CA PRO A 133 8.00 16.19 -5.24
C PRO A 133 7.29 16.80 -6.44
N LYS A 134 8.01 17.68 -7.13
CA LYS A 134 7.61 18.26 -8.39
C LYS A 134 8.28 17.48 -9.50
N ILE A 135 7.47 16.97 -10.40
CA ILE A 135 7.90 16.16 -11.53
C ILE A 135 7.68 16.99 -12.79
N GLU A 136 8.76 17.38 -13.44
CA GLU A 136 8.70 18.07 -14.72
C GLU A 136 8.40 17.05 -15.82
N MET A 137 7.30 17.26 -16.53
CA MET A 137 6.87 16.42 -17.63
C MET A 137 6.95 17.22 -18.94
N GLY A 138 8.01 17.00 -19.70
CA GLY A 138 8.30 17.78 -20.92
C GLY A 138 8.73 19.22 -20.60
N GLU A 139 8.53 20.12 -21.58
CA GLU A 139 9.02 21.51 -21.48
C GLU A 139 8.07 22.47 -20.72
N THR A 140 6.79 22.10 -20.57
CA THR A 140 5.75 23.03 -20.12
C THR A 140 4.86 22.51 -18.99
N ASN A 141 4.91 21.22 -18.67
CA ASN A 141 4.02 20.61 -17.68
C ASN A 141 4.78 20.23 -16.41
N GLU A 142 4.29 20.66 -15.28
CA GLU A 142 4.78 20.29 -13.95
C GLU A 142 3.65 19.58 -13.18
N MET A 143 3.93 18.38 -12.65
CA MET A 143 3.03 17.67 -11.76
C MET A 143 3.59 17.68 -10.36
N GLN A 144 2.84 18.20 -9.41
CA GLN A 144 3.19 18.15 -7.99
C GLN A 144 2.41 17.03 -7.31
N ILE A 145 3.11 16.21 -6.53
CA ILE A 145 2.49 15.17 -5.70
C ILE A 145 2.47 15.68 -4.26
N ASP A 146 1.28 15.93 -3.75
CA ASP A 146 1.11 16.47 -2.40
C ASP A 146 1.37 15.43 -1.31
N ALA A 147 1.84 15.91 -0.16
CA ALA A 147 2.09 15.08 1.00
C ALA A 147 0.79 14.42 1.48
N THR A 148 0.87 13.12 1.74
CA THR A 148 -0.27 12.34 2.23
C THR A 148 0.06 11.76 3.60
N TYR A 149 -0.85 11.96 4.56
CA TYR A 149 -0.72 11.52 5.94
C TYR A 149 -1.69 10.40 6.26
N TYR A 150 -1.25 9.48 7.09
CA TYR A 150 -2.04 8.32 7.50
C TYR A 150 -2.02 8.19 9.02
N LEU A 151 -3.18 7.88 9.59
CA LEU A 151 -3.35 7.44 10.97
C LEU A 151 -4.01 6.08 10.96
N THR A 152 -3.42 5.12 11.63
CA THR A 152 -3.98 3.77 11.75
C THR A 152 -4.04 3.33 13.19
N GLY A 153 -5.02 2.50 13.50
CA GLY A 153 -5.15 1.88 14.81
C GLY A 153 -5.90 0.57 14.72
N GLY A 154 -5.67 -0.30 15.69
CA GLY A 154 -6.38 -1.56 15.73
C GLY A 154 -6.24 -2.29 17.06
N TYR A 155 -7.04 -3.32 17.19
CA TYR A 155 -7.10 -4.14 18.38
C TYR A 155 -7.15 -5.63 18.01
N ASN A 156 -6.60 -6.48 18.87
CA ASN A 156 -6.64 -7.94 18.72
C ASN A 156 -7.46 -8.56 19.85
N ILE A 157 -8.69 -8.91 19.56
CA ILE A 157 -9.62 -9.54 20.48
C ILE A 157 -9.45 -11.05 20.39
N LYS A 158 -8.89 -11.66 21.43
CA LYS A 158 -8.82 -13.13 21.56
C LYS A 158 -10.17 -13.66 21.98
N LEU A 159 -10.69 -14.62 21.25
CA LEU A 159 -11.95 -15.29 21.58
C LEU A 159 -11.72 -16.43 22.59
N ARG A 160 -12.81 -17.01 23.08
CA ARG A 160 -12.80 -18.19 23.95
C ARG A 160 -12.08 -19.39 23.30
N ASN A 161 -12.24 -19.52 22.00
CA ASN A 161 -11.45 -20.46 21.20
C ASN A 161 -10.04 -19.87 20.99
N PRO A 162 -8.97 -20.50 21.49
CA PRO A 162 -7.61 -19.97 21.43
C PRO A 162 -7.07 -19.81 20.00
N PHE A 163 -7.67 -20.48 19.03
CA PHE A 163 -7.29 -20.42 17.62
C PHE A 163 -7.95 -19.25 16.88
N LEU A 164 -8.97 -18.62 17.44
CA LEU A 164 -9.74 -17.56 16.81
C LEU A 164 -9.47 -16.20 17.45
N SER A 165 -9.31 -15.20 16.61
CA SER A 165 -9.25 -13.79 17.04
C SER A 165 -10.00 -12.89 16.07
N ILE A 166 -10.55 -11.80 16.61
CA ILE A 166 -11.17 -10.73 15.83
C ILE A 166 -10.24 -9.53 15.88
N LYS A 167 -9.96 -8.95 14.71
CA LYS A 167 -9.02 -7.83 14.55
C LYS A 167 -9.73 -6.64 13.89
N PRO A 168 -10.46 -5.81 14.66
CA PRO A 168 -10.91 -4.53 14.17
C PRO A 168 -9.74 -3.60 13.96
N SER A 169 -9.81 -2.79 12.91
CA SER A 169 -8.81 -1.77 12.60
C SER A 169 -9.44 -0.59 11.87
N THR A 170 -8.80 0.56 11.95
CA THR A 170 -9.18 1.76 11.22
C THR A 170 -7.95 2.36 10.56
N LEU A 171 -8.17 3.00 9.42
CA LEU A 171 -7.19 3.78 8.69
C LEU A 171 -7.85 5.10 8.32
N VAL A 172 -7.18 6.19 8.62
CA VAL A 172 -7.58 7.53 8.18
C VAL A 172 -6.47 8.08 7.31
N ARG A 173 -6.83 8.61 6.16
CA ARG A 173 -5.92 9.25 5.20
C ARG A 173 -6.31 10.71 5.00
N TYR A 174 -5.32 11.58 4.94
CA TYR A 174 -5.45 12.99 4.60
C TYR A 174 -4.42 13.36 3.54
N ASP A 175 -4.87 13.92 2.42
CA ASP A 175 -4.04 14.28 1.26
C ASP A 175 -3.84 15.80 1.09
N GLY A 176 -4.04 16.57 2.16
CA GLY A 176 -4.00 18.03 2.13
C GLY A 176 -5.35 18.69 1.84
N VAL A 177 -6.27 18.00 1.19
CA VAL A 177 -7.59 18.51 0.78
C VAL A 177 -8.72 17.68 1.38
N THR A 178 -8.65 16.37 1.28
CA THR A 178 -9.74 15.45 1.65
C THR A 178 -9.33 14.47 2.73
N TRP A 179 -10.30 14.12 3.58
CA TRP A 179 -10.18 13.05 4.55
C TRP A 179 -10.90 11.80 4.06
N ARG A 180 -10.24 10.68 4.13
CA ARG A 180 -10.84 9.36 3.89
C ARG A 180 -10.58 8.47 5.09
N GLY A 181 -11.58 7.70 5.49
CA GLY A 181 -11.49 6.77 6.60
C GLY A 181 -12.01 5.41 6.20
N ASP A 182 -11.31 4.36 6.62
CA ASP A 182 -11.69 2.98 6.43
C ASP A 182 -11.80 2.29 7.78
N VAL A 183 -12.85 1.51 7.98
CA VAL A 183 -13.02 0.64 9.14
C VAL A 183 -13.08 -0.79 8.67
N SER A 184 -12.22 -1.63 9.23
CA SER A 184 -12.09 -3.04 8.83
C SER A 184 -12.29 -3.95 10.04
N CYS A 185 -12.84 -5.12 9.79
CA CYS A 185 -12.91 -6.18 10.77
C CYS A 185 -12.49 -7.50 10.11
N ARG A 186 -11.50 -8.17 10.71
CA ARG A 186 -11.03 -9.48 10.24
C ARG A 186 -11.19 -10.52 11.34
N MET A 187 -11.71 -11.67 10.98
CA MET A 187 -11.64 -12.89 11.79
C MET A 187 -10.43 -13.69 11.35
N VAL A 188 -9.57 -14.08 12.27
CA VAL A 188 -8.33 -14.80 12.00
C VAL A 188 -8.34 -16.09 12.79
N TYR A 189 -8.16 -17.20 12.09
CA TYR A 189 -7.92 -18.53 12.64
C TYR A 189 -6.43 -18.85 12.52
N THR A 190 -5.79 -19.22 13.63
CA THR A 190 -4.37 -19.58 13.65
C THR A 190 -4.20 -20.90 14.37
N HIS A 191 -3.63 -21.89 13.70
CA HIS A 191 -3.29 -23.17 14.29
C HIS A 191 -1.94 -23.67 13.75
N GLU A 192 -0.97 -23.85 14.63
CA GLU A 192 0.42 -24.20 14.28
C GLU A 192 1.02 -23.21 13.25
N LYS A 193 1.45 -23.71 12.09
CA LYS A 193 2.02 -22.92 10.97
C LYS A 193 0.98 -22.48 9.93
N LYS A 194 -0.31 -22.65 10.25
CA LYS A 194 -1.42 -22.32 9.35
C LYS A 194 -2.19 -21.14 9.92
N MET A 195 -2.47 -20.18 9.07
CA MET A 195 -3.32 -19.04 9.39
C MET A 195 -4.32 -18.86 8.25
N MET A 196 -5.57 -18.62 8.59
CA MET A 196 -6.62 -18.26 7.63
C MET A 196 -7.33 -17.03 8.16
N TYR A 197 -7.77 -16.18 7.26
CA TYR A 197 -8.56 -15.02 7.65
C TYR A 197 -9.63 -14.69 6.62
N GLY A 198 -10.71 -14.09 7.11
CA GLY A 198 -11.75 -13.47 6.31
C GLY A 198 -12.19 -12.18 6.97
N GLY A 199 -12.64 -11.22 6.20
CA GLY A 199 -13.04 -9.95 6.76
C GLY A 199 -13.73 -9.03 5.78
N VAL A 200 -14.16 -7.89 6.32
CA VAL A 200 -14.84 -6.82 5.60
C VAL A 200 -14.20 -5.49 5.97
N SER A 201 -14.05 -4.63 5.00
CA SER A 201 -13.67 -3.23 5.17
C SER A 201 -14.76 -2.34 4.60
N TYR A 202 -15.07 -1.27 5.31
CA TYR A 202 -16.04 -0.27 4.88
C TYR A 202 -15.36 1.10 4.80
N SER A 203 -15.42 1.70 3.62
CA SER A 203 -14.99 3.06 3.34
C SER A 203 -16.24 3.92 3.12
N PRO A 204 -16.62 4.78 4.06
CA PRO A 204 -17.83 5.61 3.95
C PRO A 204 -17.83 6.39 2.62
N THR A 205 -18.98 6.41 1.95
CA THR A 205 -19.21 7.09 0.66
C THR A 205 -18.39 6.58 -0.53
N ASN A 206 -17.62 5.52 -0.36
CA ASN A 206 -16.74 4.99 -1.40
C ASN A 206 -17.02 3.52 -1.74
N SER A 207 -16.76 2.60 -0.78
CA SER A 207 -16.82 1.16 -1.10
C SER A 207 -16.99 0.26 0.12
N VAL A 208 -17.34 -0.99 -0.18
CA VAL A 208 -17.24 -2.13 0.74
C VAL A 208 -16.28 -3.14 0.13
N THR A 209 -15.29 -3.60 0.92
CA THR A 209 -14.30 -4.58 0.47
C THR A 209 -14.44 -5.85 1.27
N PHE A 210 -14.53 -6.98 0.57
CA PHE A 210 -14.45 -8.32 1.15
C PHE A 210 -13.04 -8.86 0.95
N LEU A 211 -12.48 -9.48 1.98
CA LEU A 211 -11.12 -10.02 1.93
C LEU A 211 -11.07 -11.43 2.53
N VAL A 212 -10.28 -12.28 1.92
CA VAL A 212 -10.02 -13.64 2.37
C VAL A 212 -8.57 -14.00 2.07
N GLY A 213 -7.97 -14.80 2.93
CA GLY A 213 -6.61 -15.27 2.69
C GLY A 213 -6.11 -16.22 3.73
N GLY A 214 -4.86 -16.63 3.59
CA GLY A 214 -4.23 -17.53 4.53
C GLY A 214 -2.72 -17.64 4.32
N MET A 215 -2.08 -18.24 5.30
CA MET A 215 -0.66 -18.58 5.28
C MET A 215 -0.52 -20.08 5.57
N PHE A 216 0.22 -20.77 4.70
CA PHE A 216 0.51 -22.20 4.78
C PHE A 216 2.00 -22.41 4.54
N HIS A 217 2.73 -22.89 5.55
CA HIS A 217 4.17 -23.18 5.46
C HIS A 217 5.01 -22.02 4.90
N GLY A 218 4.66 -20.78 5.27
CA GLY A 218 5.36 -19.58 4.82
C GLY A 218 4.80 -18.96 3.54
N VAL A 219 4.03 -19.67 2.73
CA VAL A 219 3.34 -19.10 1.57
C VAL A 219 2.08 -18.39 2.05
N VAL A 220 1.95 -17.12 1.72
CA VAL A 220 0.79 -16.27 2.00
C VAL A 220 0.03 -16.04 0.72
N LEU A 221 -1.27 -16.26 0.76
CA LEU A 221 -2.18 -15.98 -0.35
C LEU A 221 -3.32 -15.13 0.19
N GLY A 222 -3.72 -14.12 -0.55
CA GLY A 222 -4.85 -13.28 -0.22
C GLY A 222 -5.58 -12.80 -1.46
N TYR A 223 -6.86 -12.60 -1.29
CA TYR A 223 -7.72 -12.04 -2.32
C TYR A 223 -8.67 -11.04 -1.69
N SER A 224 -8.89 -9.92 -2.37
CA SER A 224 -9.92 -8.97 -2.01
C SER A 224 -10.77 -8.57 -3.20
N TYR A 225 -12.03 -8.29 -2.92
CA TYR A 225 -12.97 -7.73 -3.86
C TYR A 225 -13.57 -6.46 -3.28
N GLU A 226 -13.37 -5.36 -3.97
CA GLU A 226 -13.92 -4.05 -3.60
C GLU A 226 -15.12 -3.73 -4.47
N MET A 227 -16.27 -3.53 -3.83
CA MET A 227 -17.51 -3.11 -4.45
C MET A 227 -17.74 -1.63 -4.18
N TYR A 228 -17.81 -0.83 -5.23
CA TYR A 228 -18.07 0.61 -5.10
C TYR A 228 -19.52 0.87 -4.75
N THR A 229 -19.74 1.74 -3.76
CA THR A 229 -21.08 2.15 -3.29
C THR A 229 -21.40 3.59 -3.67
N SER A 230 -20.45 4.31 -4.29
CA SER A 230 -20.67 5.67 -4.78
C SER A 230 -21.49 5.67 -6.08
N ALA A 231 -22.27 6.76 -6.30
CA ALA A 231 -23.09 6.92 -7.50
C ALA A 231 -22.29 6.98 -8.82
N ILE A 232 -21.00 7.30 -8.73
CA ILE A 232 -20.04 7.26 -9.83
C ILE A 232 -19.21 5.99 -9.66
N SER A 233 -19.83 4.85 -9.95
CA SER A 233 -19.16 3.56 -9.89
C SER A 233 -18.62 3.19 -11.27
N PRO A 234 -17.31 3.25 -11.49
CA PRO A 234 -16.72 2.76 -12.74
C PRO A 234 -16.66 1.22 -12.68
N GLY A 235 -17.59 0.56 -13.35
CA GLY A 235 -17.59 -0.89 -13.59
C GLY A 235 -17.97 -1.78 -12.41
N ASN A 236 -17.60 -3.06 -12.51
CA ASN A 236 -18.07 -4.14 -11.64
C ASN A 236 -17.21 -4.32 -10.35
N GLY A 237 -16.52 -3.29 -9.88
CA GLY A 237 -15.63 -3.35 -8.73
C GLY A 237 -14.17 -3.62 -9.07
N SER A 238 -13.31 -3.73 -8.05
CA SER A 238 -11.91 -4.05 -8.24
C SER A 238 -11.51 -5.34 -7.51
N HIS A 239 -10.57 -6.07 -8.11
CA HIS A 239 -10.04 -7.32 -7.61
C HIS A 239 -8.57 -7.15 -7.27
N GLU A 240 -8.15 -7.65 -6.12
CA GLU A 240 -6.75 -7.68 -5.72
C GLU A 240 -6.34 -9.11 -5.38
N LEU A 241 -5.19 -9.53 -5.89
CA LEU A 241 -4.55 -10.78 -5.53
C LEU A 241 -3.23 -10.48 -4.85
N PHE A 242 -3.00 -11.12 -3.72
CA PHE A 242 -1.78 -11.03 -2.95
C PHE A 242 -1.10 -12.38 -2.87
N VAL A 243 0.19 -12.42 -3.14
CA VAL A 243 1.05 -13.60 -2.96
C VAL A 243 2.30 -13.18 -2.24
N GLY A 244 2.66 -13.88 -1.17
CA GLY A 244 3.86 -13.60 -0.40
C GLY A 244 4.55 -14.86 0.08
N TYR A 245 5.82 -14.74 0.46
CA TYR A 245 6.57 -15.80 1.09
C TYR A 245 7.29 -15.28 2.34
N GLN A 246 7.03 -15.93 3.46
CA GLN A 246 7.67 -15.61 4.73
C GLN A 246 8.53 -16.78 5.20
N THR A 247 9.80 -16.52 5.46
CA THR A 247 10.73 -17.50 6.05
C THR A 247 11.42 -16.95 7.29
N ASP A 248 11.81 -17.83 8.18
CA ASP A 248 12.63 -17.47 9.32
C ASP A 248 14.10 -17.53 8.89
N ILE A 249 14.75 -16.38 8.87
CA ILE A 249 16.17 -16.27 8.58
C ILE A 249 16.89 -16.12 9.93
N ASN A 250 17.67 -17.13 10.31
CA ASN A 250 18.57 -17.03 11.44
C ASN A 250 19.86 -16.36 10.95
N LEU A 251 19.96 -15.06 11.14
CA LEU A 251 21.23 -14.35 11.01
C LEU A 251 21.98 -14.55 12.34
N VAL A 252 22.99 -15.39 12.28
CA VAL A 252 23.92 -15.65 13.40
C VAL A 252 24.81 -14.44 13.63
#